data_79dca5c3b708f5ec52efe60e8acc0c22
#
_entry.id   79dca5c3b708f5ec52efe60e8acc0c22
#
_cell.length_a   1.000
_cell.length_b   1.000
_cell.length_c   1.000
_cell.angle_alpha   90.00
_cell.angle_beta   90.00
_cell.angle_gamma   90.00
#
_symmetry.space_group_name_H-M   'P 1'
#
loop_
_entity.id
_entity.type
_entity.pdbx_description
1 polymer ?
#
loop_
_entity_poly.entity_id
_entity_poly.type
_entity_poly.pdbx_seq_one_letter_code
_entity_poly.pdbx_strand_id
1 'polypeptide(L)'
;MITAINPGAYMQSHRKAILCLSYDTNMLQVRQMLLEHFGYQVFPSNSVEHARSVAECKCPDMLLMDHTHPEMDLEEVAETVKRACPGVIAVVLSPYYYGPHNTAGRAVDRFVVKDDGPDALISQIEQLFGEREQGSSGQSLPM
;
A
#
# COMPACT_ATOMS: atom_id res chain seq x y z
N MET A 1 -33.05 15.73 5.74
CA MET A 1 -32.58 16.29 6.05
C MET A 1 -31.22 16.38 5.91
N ILE A 2 -30.83 17.39 5.87
CA ILE A 2 -29.58 17.65 5.64
C ILE A 2 -28.69 17.05 6.50
N THR A 3 -29.15 16.78 7.60
CA THR A 3 -28.32 16.14 8.51
C THR A 3 -27.81 14.88 7.96
N ALA A 4 -28.42 14.43 6.94
CA ALA A 4 -27.92 13.23 6.33
C ALA A 4 -26.51 13.46 5.81
N ILE A 5 -26.13 14.67 5.60
CA ILE A 5 -24.82 14.94 5.12
C ILE A 5 -23.89 15.04 6.27
N ASN A 6 -23.20 13.97 6.55
CA ASN A 6 -22.24 13.91 7.61
C ASN A 6 -20.85 14.09 6.99
N PRO A 7 -20.18 15.19 7.25
CA PRO A 7 -18.86 15.39 6.65
C PRO A 7 -17.89 14.28 6.98
N GLY A 8 -17.95 13.73 8.19
CA GLY A 8 -17.09 12.64 8.55
C GLY A 8 -17.36 11.40 7.70
N ALA A 9 -18.63 11.09 7.49
CA ALA A 9 -18.97 9.94 6.67
C ALA A 9 -18.53 10.13 5.23
N TYR A 10 -18.71 11.34 4.71
CA TYR A 10 -18.31 11.63 3.35
C TYR A 10 -16.80 11.51 3.22
N MET A 11 -16.05 12.03 4.19
CA MET A 11 -14.62 11.93 4.15
C MET A 11 -14.16 10.48 4.22
N GLN A 12 -14.88 9.65 4.98
CA GLN A 12 -14.52 8.25 5.07
C GLN A 12 -14.67 7.53 3.73
N SER A 13 -15.61 7.96 2.90
CA SER A 13 -15.79 7.30 1.63
C SER A 13 -14.61 7.57 0.69
N HIS A 14 -13.76 8.53 1.04
CA HIS A 14 -12.59 8.84 0.26
C HIS A 14 -11.29 8.37 0.94
N ARG A 15 -11.41 7.52 1.98
CA ARG A 15 -10.22 7.01 2.62
C ARG A 15 -9.42 6.19 1.64
N LYS A 16 -8.11 6.33 1.73
CA LYS A 16 -7.23 5.49 0.94
C LYS A 16 -7.25 4.08 1.50
N ALA A 17 -7.22 3.10 0.61
CA ALA A 17 -7.29 1.69 0.97
C ALA A 17 -5.95 1.03 0.72
N ILE A 18 -5.47 0.28 1.70
CA ILE A 18 -4.19 -0.40 1.64
C ILE A 18 -4.41 -1.90 1.79
N LEU A 19 -3.94 -2.65 0.81
CA LEU A 19 -3.91 -4.10 0.87
C LEU A 19 -2.60 -4.50 1.52
N CYS A 20 -2.67 -5.08 2.72
CA CYS A 20 -1.49 -5.50 3.46
C CYS A 20 -1.28 -6.99 3.30
N LEU A 21 -0.13 -7.38 2.79
CA LEU A 21 0.20 -8.79 2.59
C LEU A 21 1.37 -9.18 3.47
N SER A 22 1.16 -10.16 4.33
CA SER A 22 2.22 -10.70 5.17
C SER A 22 1.89 -12.14 5.55
N TYR A 23 2.90 -13.00 5.52
CA TYR A 23 2.71 -14.37 6.00
C TYR A 23 2.78 -14.45 7.53
N ASP A 24 3.25 -13.39 8.18
CA ASP A 24 3.27 -13.33 9.63
C ASP A 24 1.98 -12.68 10.10
N THR A 25 1.05 -13.50 10.60
CA THR A 25 -0.28 -13.01 10.95
C THR A 25 -0.26 -12.05 12.13
N ASN A 26 0.69 -12.20 13.05
CA ASN A 26 0.78 -11.28 14.17
C ASN A 26 1.22 -9.90 13.70
N MET A 27 2.22 -9.86 12.81
CA MET A 27 2.66 -8.59 12.24
C MET A 27 1.57 -7.97 11.41
N LEU A 28 0.80 -8.80 10.72
CA LEU A 28 -0.29 -8.31 9.88
C LEU A 28 -1.34 -7.61 10.74
N GLN A 29 -1.69 -8.19 11.88
CA GLN A 29 -2.64 -7.57 12.79
C GLN A 29 -2.12 -6.24 13.33
N VAL A 30 -0.87 -6.21 13.75
CA VAL A 30 -0.29 -4.99 14.30
C VAL A 30 -0.28 -3.90 13.23
N ARG A 31 0.10 -4.26 12.02
CA ARG A 31 0.15 -3.28 10.94
C ARG A 31 -1.23 -2.78 10.58
N GLN A 32 -2.21 -3.67 10.59
CA GLN A 32 -3.58 -3.25 10.32
C GLN A 32 -4.05 -2.23 11.36
N MET A 33 -3.79 -2.51 12.64
CA MET A 33 -4.19 -1.59 13.71
C MET A 33 -3.53 -0.24 13.55
N LEU A 34 -2.24 -0.24 13.21
CA LEU A 34 -1.51 0.99 13.03
C LEU A 34 -2.08 1.83 11.89
N LEU A 35 -2.28 1.20 10.74
CA LEU A 35 -2.75 1.93 9.57
C LEU A 35 -4.18 2.43 9.77
N GLU A 36 -5.01 1.63 10.40
CA GLU A 36 -6.38 2.07 10.66
C GLU A 36 -6.41 3.23 11.63
N HIS A 37 -5.49 3.24 12.58
CA HIS A 37 -5.39 4.35 13.53
C HIS A 37 -5.13 5.67 12.79
N PHE A 38 -4.39 5.61 11.70
CA PHE A 38 -4.07 6.81 10.92
C PHE A 38 -5.08 7.08 9.80
N GLY A 39 -6.20 6.37 9.81
CA GLY A 39 -7.32 6.71 8.92
C GLY A 39 -7.39 5.95 7.63
N TYR A 40 -6.53 4.95 7.42
CA TYR A 40 -6.57 4.16 6.21
C TYR A 40 -7.56 3.01 6.34
N GLN A 41 -8.14 2.61 5.23
CA GLN A 41 -8.91 1.38 5.18
C GLN A 41 -7.93 0.26 4.86
N VAL A 42 -7.98 -0.85 5.58
CA VAL A 42 -6.99 -1.90 5.43
C VAL A 42 -7.66 -3.21 5.06
N PHE A 43 -7.11 -3.88 4.06
CA PHE A 43 -7.51 -5.23 3.69
C PHE A 43 -6.32 -6.15 4.01
N PRO A 44 -6.38 -6.90 5.11
CA PRO A 44 -5.27 -7.78 5.46
C PRO A 44 -5.34 -9.06 4.63
N SER A 45 -4.18 -9.55 4.24
CA SER A 45 -4.09 -10.78 3.46
C SER A 45 -2.84 -11.54 3.85
N ASN A 46 -2.97 -12.85 3.99
CA ASN A 46 -1.82 -13.69 4.32
C ASN A 46 -1.48 -14.67 3.19
N SER A 47 -2.01 -14.45 2.02
CA SER A 47 -1.64 -15.27 0.87
C SER A 47 -1.73 -14.44 -0.41
N VAL A 48 -0.94 -14.82 -1.40
CA VAL A 48 -0.94 -14.12 -2.67
C VAL A 48 -2.28 -14.28 -3.38
N GLU A 49 -2.88 -15.47 -3.28
CA GLU A 49 -4.16 -15.70 -3.93
C GLU A 49 -5.26 -14.82 -3.35
N HIS A 50 -5.28 -14.69 -2.02
CA HIS A 50 -6.25 -13.83 -1.39
C HIS A 50 -6.00 -12.37 -1.75
N ALA A 51 -4.73 -11.97 -1.79
CA ALA A 51 -4.38 -10.60 -2.16
C ALA A 51 -4.86 -10.28 -3.58
N ARG A 52 -4.72 -11.24 -4.50
CA ARG A 52 -5.19 -11.02 -5.86
C ARG A 52 -6.70 -10.86 -5.90
N SER A 53 -7.43 -11.69 -5.14
CA SER A 53 -8.88 -11.58 -5.07
C SER A 53 -9.31 -10.22 -4.53
N VAL A 54 -8.64 -9.75 -3.49
CA VAL A 54 -8.96 -8.44 -2.93
C VAL A 54 -8.69 -7.35 -3.96
N ALA A 55 -7.58 -7.46 -4.68
CA ALA A 55 -7.25 -6.46 -5.70
C ALA A 55 -8.32 -6.42 -6.78
N GLU A 56 -8.81 -7.58 -7.19
CA GLU A 56 -9.83 -7.65 -8.22
C GLU A 56 -11.16 -7.05 -7.76
N CYS A 57 -11.51 -7.28 -6.50
CA CYS A 57 -12.81 -6.87 -5.99
C CYS A 57 -12.83 -5.46 -5.44
N LYS A 58 -11.74 -5.04 -4.81
CA LYS A 58 -11.72 -3.78 -4.06
C LYS A 58 -10.83 -2.71 -4.67
N CYS A 59 -9.92 -3.11 -5.51
CA CYS A 59 -8.96 -2.20 -6.18
C CYS A 59 -8.36 -1.19 -5.19
N PRO A 60 -7.53 -1.66 -4.28
CA PRO A 60 -6.95 -0.77 -3.27
C PRO A 60 -6.00 0.25 -3.90
N ASP A 61 -5.69 1.28 -3.15
CA ASP A 61 -4.78 2.33 -3.61
C ASP A 61 -3.32 1.94 -3.45
N MET A 62 -3.01 1.09 -2.49
CA MET A 62 -1.64 0.67 -2.23
C MET A 62 -1.60 -0.81 -1.87
N LEU A 63 -0.54 -1.47 -2.31
CA LEU A 63 -0.19 -2.83 -1.87
C LEU A 63 1.04 -2.68 -0.99
N LEU A 64 0.93 -3.10 0.27
CA LEU A 64 2.03 -3.04 1.21
C LEU A 64 2.42 -4.47 1.53
N MET A 65 3.59 -4.88 1.05
CA MET A 65 4.06 -6.25 1.20
C MET A 65 5.15 -6.33 2.24
N ASP A 66 5.03 -7.34 3.10
CA ASP A 66 6.02 -7.57 4.12
C ASP A 66 6.97 -8.64 3.60
N HIS A 67 8.27 -8.31 3.53
CA HIS A 67 9.24 -9.27 3.03
C HIS A 67 9.63 -10.22 4.15
N THR A 68 8.75 -11.15 4.46
CA THR A 68 8.94 -12.08 5.56
C THR A 68 9.34 -13.47 5.12
N HIS A 69 9.20 -13.77 3.83
CA HIS A 69 9.48 -15.11 3.34
C HIS A 69 10.49 -15.01 2.19
N PRO A 70 11.65 -15.65 2.32
CA PRO A 70 12.69 -15.50 1.30
C PRO A 70 12.31 -16.03 -0.07
N GLU A 71 11.35 -16.94 -0.12
CA GLU A 71 10.93 -17.49 -1.40
C GLU A 71 9.85 -16.68 -2.09
N MET A 72 9.34 -15.64 -1.42
CA MET A 72 8.31 -14.83 -2.02
C MET A 72 8.92 -13.94 -3.11
N ASP A 73 8.41 -14.05 -4.31
CA ASP A 73 8.85 -13.19 -5.41
C ASP A 73 8.00 -11.93 -5.36
N LEU A 74 8.54 -10.90 -4.74
CA LEU A 74 7.80 -9.66 -4.50
C LEU A 74 7.45 -8.95 -5.80
N GLU A 75 8.34 -9.03 -6.78
CA GLU A 75 8.06 -8.41 -8.07
C GLU A 75 6.90 -9.09 -8.75
N GLU A 76 6.84 -10.42 -8.70
CA GLU A 76 5.75 -11.16 -9.30
C GLU A 76 4.43 -10.87 -8.61
N VAL A 77 4.45 -10.77 -7.28
CA VAL A 77 3.25 -10.44 -6.53
C VAL A 77 2.75 -9.06 -6.93
N ALA A 78 3.66 -8.09 -7.02
CA ALA A 78 3.29 -6.74 -7.42
C ALA A 78 2.71 -6.72 -8.82
N GLU A 79 3.29 -7.49 -9.74
CA GLU A 79 2.77 -7.58 -11.09
C GLU A 79 1.36 -8.16 -11.12
N THR A 80 1.14 -9.21 -10.31
CA THR A 80 -0.16 -9.84 -10.23
C THR A 80 -1.22 -8.87 -9.76
N VAL A 81 -0.92 -8.12 -8.70
CA VAL A 81 -1.87 -7.17 -8.14
C VAL A 81 -2.09 -6.00 -9.11
N LYS A 82 -1.03 -5.53 -9.76
CA LYS A 82 -1.16 -4.43 -10.71
C LYS A 82 -1.94 -4.81 -11.96
N ARG A 83 -1.91 -6.07 -12.33
CA ARG A 83 -2.76 -6.51 -13.45
C ARG A 83 -4.23 -6.41 -13.07
N ALA A 84 -4.55 -6.74 -11.82
CA ALA A 84 -5.92 -6.64 -11.35
C ALA A 84 -6.32 -5.20 -11.08
N CYS A 85 -5.37 -4.38 -10.65
CA CYS A 85 -5.65 -2.98 -10.30
C CYS A 85 -4.47 -2.11 -10.72
N PRO A 86 -4.45 -1.64 -11.98
CA PRO A 86 -3.26 -0.97 -12.53
C PRO A 86 -2.78 0.26 -11.80
N GLY A 87 -3.66 0.92 -11.08
CA GLY A 87 -3.26 2.14 -10.38
C GLY A 87 -2.65 1.94 -9.01
N VAL A 88 -2.49 0.70 -8.56
CA VAL A 88 -2.01 0.46 -7.20
C VAL A 88 -0.53 0.82 -7.07
N ILE A 89 -0.16 1.38 -5.92
CA ILE A 89 1.24 1.66 -5.59
C ILE A 89 1.75 0.45 -4.83
N ALA A 90 2.81 -0.19 -5.31
CA ALA A 90 3.34 -1.40 -4.66
C ALA A 90 4.56 -1.05 -3.82
N VAL A 91 4.49 -1.34 -2.52
CA VAL A 91 5.52 -1.01 -1.55
C VAL A 91 5.95 -2.27 -0.81
N VAL A 92 7.24 -2.43 -0.62
CA VAL A 92 7.80 -3.56 0.12
C VAL A 92 8.40 -3.06 1.42
N LEU A 93 7.98 -3.68 2.53
CA LEU A 93 8.60 -3.46 3.83
C LEU A 93 9.67 -4.50 4.01
N SER A 94 10.91 -4.07 4.18
CA SER A 94 12.03 -4.97 4.28
C SER A 94 12.83 -4.68 5.53
N PRO A 95 13.38 -5.71 6.19
CA PRO A 95 14.27 -5.48 7.32
C PRO A 95 15.64 -4.99 6.86
N TYR A 96 15.91 -5.02 5.55
CA TYR A 96 17.23 -4.67 5.04
C TYR A 96 17.15 -3.48 4.10
N TYR A 97 18.24 -2.74 4.05
CA TYR A 97 18.37 -1.67 3.06
C TYR A 97 18.94 -2.29 1.79
N TYR A 98 18.19 -2.21 0.72
CA TYR A 98 18.63 -2.81 -0.52
C TYR A 98 19.46 -1.88 -1.39
N GLY A 99 19.32 -0.60 -1.22
CA GLY A 99 20.04 0.33 -2.07
C GLY A 99 19.35 0.55 -3.41
N PRO A 100 19.86 1.46 -4.19
CA PRO A 100 19.15 1.89 -5.41
C PRO A 100 18.93 0.79 -6.43
N HIS A 101 19.90 -0.10 -6.59
CA HIS A 101 19.77 -1.12 -7.62
C HIS A 101 18.70 -2.14 -7.28
N ASN A 102 18.32 -2.25 -6.00
CA ASN A 102 17.29 -3.19 -5.60
C ASN A 102 15.91 -2.57 -5.57
N THR A 103 15.82 -1.26 -5.78
CA THR A 103 14.53 -0.59 -5.79
C THR A 103 14.01 -0.41 -7.19
N ALA A 104 14.74 -0.87 -8.18
CA ALA A 104 14.38 -0.63 -9.54
C ALA A 104 13.51 -1.69 -10.17
N GLY A 105 12.70 -2.33 -9.41
CA GLY A 105 11.79 -3.31 -9.95
C GLY A 105 10.78 -2.65 -10.87
N ARG A 106 10.26 -3.40 -11.80
CA ARG A 106 9.30 -2.84 -12.73
C ARG A 106 7.94 -2.66 -12.08
N ALA A 107 7.59 -3.54 -11.15
CA ALA A 107 6.29 -3.50 -10.51
C ALA A 107 6.34 -2.94 -9.09
N VAL A 108 7.41 -3.20 -8.36
CA VAL A 108 7.56 -2.66 -7.01
C VAL A 108 8.01 -1.20 -7.12
N ASP A 109 7.23 -0.31 -6.52
CA ASP A 109 7.49 1.12 -6.62
C ASP A 109 8.45 1.64 -5.56
N ARG A 110 8.44 1.05 -4.38
CA ARG A 110 9.27 1.56 -3.30
C ARG A 110 9.59 0.48 -2.28
N PHE A 111 10.80 0.54 -1.74
CA PHE A 111 11.18 -0.27 -0.58
C PHE A 111 11.27 0.63 0.63
N VAL A 112 10.72 0.17 1.77
CA VAL A 112 10.77 0.91 3.03
C VAL A 112 11.42 0.01 4.06
N VAL A 113 12.35 0.56 4.83
CA VAL A 113 13.09 -0.21 5.82
C VAL A 113 12.27 -0.30 7.11
N LYS A 114 12.07 -1.51 7.60
CA LYS A 114 11.25 -1.75 8.78
C LYS A 114 11.81 -1.11 10.03
N ASP A 115 13.13 -1.09 10.14
CA ASP A 115 13.77 -0.64 11.37
C ASP A 115 13.57 0.84 11.67
N ASP A 116 13.07 1.59 10.72
CA ASP A 116 12.84 3.01 10.94
C ASP A 116 11.62 3.28 11.81
N GLY A 117 10.84 2.25 12.10
CA GLY A 117 9.73 2.36 13.05
C GLY A 117 8.41 2.75 12.41
N PRO A 118 7.34 2.74 13.22
CA PRO A 118 6.00 2.98 12.68
C PRO A 118 5.80 4.41 12.18
N ASP A 119 6.41 5.39 12.83
CA ASP A 119 6.26 6.76 12.36
C ASP A 119 6.87 6.95 10.98
N ALA A 120 8.01 6.31 10.75
CA ALA A 120 8.66 6.41 9.45
C ALA A 120 7.81 5.73 8.37
N LEU A 121 7.19 4.60 8.71
CA LEU A 121 6.33 3.92 7.76
C LEU A 121 5.15 4.82 7.36
N ILE A 122 4.50 5.42 8.33
CA ILE A 122 3.35 6.29 8.05
C ILE A 122 3.80 7.49 7.21
N SER A 123 4.94 8.08 7.53
CA SER A 123 5.47 9.19 6.75
C SER A 123 5.72 8.80 5.31
N GLN A 124 6.29 7.62 5.09
CA GLN A 124 6.56 7.14 3.73
C GLN A 124 5.27 6.90 2.96
N ILE A 125 4.27 6.33 3.62
CA ILE A 125 2.99 6.08 2.98
C ILE A 125 2.34 7.39 2.57
N GLU A 126 2.33 8.36 3.47
CA GLU A 126 1.75 9.66 3.19
C GLU A 126 2.49 10.35 2.05
N GLN A 127 3.81 10.25 2.06
CA GLN A 127 4.61 10.84 1.00
C GLN A 127 4.29 10.20 -0.35
N LEU A 128 4.16 8.89 -0.39
CA LEU A 128 3.88 8.21 -1.65
C LEU A 128 2.51 8.59 -2.21
N PHE A 129 1.52 8.71 -1.36
CA PHE A 129 0.21 9.13 -1.82
C PHE A 129 0.26 10.58 -2.29
N GLY A 130 1.02 11.43 -1.60
CA GLY A 130 1.19 12.83 -2.01
C GLY A 130 1.91 12.95 -3.34
N GLU A 131 2.97 12.18 -3.55
CA GLU A 131 3.70 12.20 -4.80
C GLU A 131 2.82 11.77 -5.96
N ARG A 132 1.99 10.76 -5.73
CA ARG A 132 1.12 10.28 -6.78
C ARG A 132 0.11 11.35 -7.18
N GLU A 133 -0.47 12.03 -6.20
CA GLU A 133 -1.43 13.09 -6.49
C GLU A 133 -0.76 14.25 -7.20
N GLN A 134 0.45 14.61 -6.76
CA GLN A 134 1.19 15.67 -7.41
C GLN A 134 1.63 15.26 -8.81
N GLY A 135 2.02 14.01 -8.96
CA GLY A 135 2.38 13.50 -10.26
C GLY A 135 1.23 13.57 -11.25
N SER A 136 0.03 13.25 -10.79
CA SER A 136 -1.13 13.36 -11.65
C SER A 136 -1.37 14.80 -12.05
N SER A 137 -1.22 15.72 -11.11
CA SER A 137 -1.36 17.13 -11.42
C SER A 137 -0.27 17.58 -12.37
N GLY A 138 0.95 17.14 -12.13
CA GLY A 138 2.07 17.48 -12.98
C GLY A 138 1.89 16.99 -14.39
N GLN A 139 1.28 15.85 -14.55
CA GLN A 139 1.07 15.30 -15.86
C GLN A 139 0.12 16.15 -16.69
N SER A 140 -0.74 16.90 -16.04
CA SER A 140 -1.66 17.72 -16.77
C SER A 140 -1.00 18.97 -17.32
N LEU A 141 0.20 19.27 -16.89
CA LEU A 141 0.89 20.44 -17.38
C LEU A 141 1.42 20.20 -18.77
N PRO A 142 1.19 21.10 -19.65
CA PRO A 142 1.69 20.92 -21.01
C PRO A 142 3.15 21.11 -20.99
N MET A 143 3.80 20.39 -21.79
CA MET A 143 5.23 20.55 -21.84
C MET A 143 5.67 21.25 -23.06
#